data_237c589c3b7b61296251f64af98086c2
#
_entry.id   237c589c3b7b61296251f64af98086c2
#
_cell.length_a   1.000
_cell.length_b   1.000
_cell.length_c   1.000
_cell.angle_alpha   90.00
_cell.angle_beta   90.00
_cell.angle_gamma   90.00
#
_symmetry.space_group_name_H-M   'P 1'
#
loop_
_entity.id
_entity.type
_entity.pdbx_description
1 polymer ?
#
loop_
_entity_poly.entity_id
_entity_poly.type
_entity_poly.pdbx_seq_one_letter_code
_entity_poly.pdbx_strand_id
1 'polypeptide(L)'
;LGDKKADIFIGEINSTDGGISSLGTCLYDATSVFGKTSDGGSLSVSTDTLNTSTLGVQMSSASQEALAKQSITANQKTYSNINECFEALESGEVDYVICDSTAGGYLARLMSEVSYVGALEAPSTLGVVGLSSNDELCRAVSDALDGITADGTLEAVHSVWYGTMPYDLTTKTVSGANVQPGDSESSETMSSGSESSDSNNETASSEDKSSSQEGAITDDDINKLNS
;
A
#
# COMPACT_ATOMS: atom_id res chain seq x y z
N LEU A 1 15.03 16.12 9.03
CA LEU A 1 14.45 17.35 8.44
C LEU A 1 14.81 18.58 9.29
N GLY A 2 14.41 18.65 10.56
CA GLY A 2 14.65 19.82 11.42
C GLY A 2 16.11 20.28 11.52
N ASP A 3 17.06 19.36 11.52
CA ASP A 3 18.49 19.63 11.55
C ASP A 3 19.11 19.96 10.18
N LYS A 4 18.29 20.11 9.13
CA LYS A 4 18.73 20.35 7.74
C LYS A 4 19.71 19.31 7.18
N LYS A 5 19.61 18.07 7.65
CA LYS A 5 20.41 16.93 7.13
C LYS A 5 19.74 16.22 5.95
N ALA A 6 18.44 16.45 5.78
CA ALA A 6 17.64 15.97 4.67
C ALA A 6 16.54 16.99 4.37
N ASP A 7 16.14 17.11 3.12
CA ASP A 7 15.12 18.05 2.67
C ASP A 7 13.73 17.41 2.66
N ILE A 8 13.67 16.11 2.36
CA ILE A 8 12.46 15.28 2.39
C ILE A 8 12.72 14.00 3.17
N PHE A 9 11.65 13.38 3.66
CA PHE A 9 11.65 12.05 4.25
C PHE A 9 10.58 11.19 3.58
N ILE A 10 10.92 9.93 3.31
CA ILE A 10 10.00 8.94 2.76
C ILE A 10 9.89 7.81 3.78
N GLY A 11 8.68 7.47 4.20
CA GLY A 11 8.43 6.42 5.17
C GLY A 11 7.03 6.49 5.77
N GLU A 12 6.80 5.74 6.82
CA GLU A 12 5.58 5.80 7.58
C GLU A 12 5.42 7.16 8.29
N ILE A 13 4.27 7.79 8.09
CA ILE A 13 3.99 9.13 8.61
C ILE A 13 2.98 9.00 9.74
N ASN A 14 3.48 9.14 10.97
CA ASN A 14 2.65 9.06 12.18
C ASN A 14 2.17 10.42 12.69
N SER A 15 2.81 11.51 12.26
CA SER A 15 2.42 12.88 12.59
C SER A 15 2.99 13.89 11.60
N THR A 16 2.24 14.95 11.34
CA THR A 16 2.67 16.13 10.56
C THR A 16 2.89 17.35 11.45
N ASP A 17 3.05 17.16 12.76
CA ASP A 17 3.36 18.24 13.70
C ASP A 17 4.77 18.83 13.48
N GLY A 18 5.02 19.99 14.08
CA GLY A 18 6.35 20.59 14.10
C GLY A 18 6.82 21.24 12.78
N GLY A 19 5.88 21.67 11.94
CA GLY A 19 6.21 22.36 10.68
C GLY A 19 6.60 21.40 9.56
N ILE A 20 6.05 20.18 9.59
CA ILE A 20 6.18 19.16 8.55
C ILE A 20 4.90 19.15 7.71
N SER A 21 5.05 19.09 6.39
CA SER A 21 3.95 18.93 5.44
C SER A 21 3.98 17.56 4.80
N SER A 22 2.83 16.89 4.72
CA SER A 22 2.66 15.70 3.88
C SER A 22 2.59 16.13 2.42
N LEU A 23 3.35 15.46 1.57
CA LEU A 23 3.47 15.77 0.15
C LEU A 23 2.76 14.75 -0.75
N GLY A 24 2.42 13.59 -0.22
CA GLY A 24 1.69 12.54 -0.91
C GLY A 24 2.03 11.15 -0.39
N THR A 25 1.25 10.16 -0.83
CA THR A 25 1.44 8.74 -0.48
C THR A 25 2.13 8.01 -1.62
N CYS A 26 3.17 7.25 -1.28
CA CYS A 26 3.90 6.43 -2.25
C CYS A 26 3.45 4.97 -2.25
N LEU A 27 3.03 4.46 -1.10
CA LEU A 27 2.78 3.04 -0.90
C LEU A 27 1.84 2.84 0.29
N TYR A 28 1.09 1.75 0.26
CA TYR A 28 0.30 1.25 1.39
C TYR A 28 0.92 -0.02 1.95
N ASP A 29 0.87 -0.18 3.26
CA ASP A 29 1.31 -1.38 3.95
C ASP A 29 0.31 -1.77 5.05
N ALA A 30 0.15 -3.07 5.25
CA ALA A 30 -0.74 -3.63 6.27
C ALA A 30 -0.29 -5.04 6.63
N THR A 31 -0.58 -5.49 7.83
CA THR A 31 -0.53 -6.92 8.12
C THR A 31 -1.52 -7.65 7.22
N SER A 32 -1.04 -8.59 6.45
CA SER A 32 -1.77 -9.23 5.35
C SER A 32 -1.59 -10.73 5.33
N VAL A 33 -2.48 -11.40 4.62
CA VAL A 33 -2.50 -12.86 4.44
C VAL A 33 -2.00 -13.21 3.04
N PHE A 34 -1.12 -14.20 2.98
CA PHE A 34 -0.65 -14.83 1.75
C PHE A 34 -0.96 -16.31 1.78
N GLY A 35 -1.34 -16.89 0.65
CA GLY A 35 -1.72 -18.30 0.54
C GLY A 35 -1.43 -18.89 -0.82
N LYS A 36 -1.43 -20.22 -0.91
CA LYS A 36 -1.26 -20.92 -2.19
C LYS A 36 -2.55 -20.86 -2.99
N THR A 37 -2.40 -20.57 -4.26
CA THR A 37 -3.49 -20.64 -5.24
C THR A 37 -3.21 -21.77 -6.20
N SER A 38 -4.15 -22.71 -6.34
CA SER A 38 -4.13 -23.60 -7.49
C SER A 38 -4.54 -22.81 -8.73
N ASP A 39 -3.72 -22.83 -9.76
CA ASP A 39 -3.99 -22.23 -11.08
C ASP A 39 -4.12 -20.70 -11.15
N GLY A 40 -3.45 -19.95 -10.27
CA GLY A 40 -3.46 -18.48 -10.32
C GLY A 40 -4.83 -17.83 -10.01
N GLY A 41 -5.74 -18.59 -9.40
CA GLY A 41 -7.06 -18.11 -9.01
C GLY A 41 -7.03 -17.11 -7.86
N SER A 42 -8.09 -16.32 -7.74
CA SER A 42 -8.27 -15.43 -6.59
C SER A 42 -8.66 -16.26 -5.36
N LEU A 43 -7.87 -16.18 -4.30
CA LEU A 43 -8.16 -16.81 -3.03
C LEU A 43 -9.02 -15.86 -2.18
N SER A 44 -10.20 -16.33 -1.73
CA SER A 44 -11.02 -15.60 -0.76
C SER A 44 -10.97 -16.35 0.56
N VAL A 45 -10.51 -15.68 1.61
CA VAL A 45 -10.32 -16.26 2.94
C VAL A 45 -11.08 -15.41 3.96
N SER A 46 -11.66 -16.07 4.96
CA SER A 46 -12.31 -15.42 6.10
C SER A 46 -11.51 -15.62 7.38
N THR A 47 -11.79 -14.82 8.41
CA THR A 47 -11.25 -15.02 9.76
C THR A 47 -11.60 -16.40 10.32
N ASP A 48 -12.77 -16.94 10.00
CA ASP A 48 -13.18 -18.31 10.39
C ASP A 48 -12.29 -19.36 9.71
N THR A 49 -11.96 -19.18 8.43
CA THR A 49 -11.03 -20.05 7.72
C THR A 49 -9.65 -20.01 8.37
N LEU A 50 -9.15 -18.81 8.67
CA LEU A 50 -7.85 -18.64 9.35
C LEU A 50 -7.84 -19.33 10.71
N ASN A 51 -8.91 -19.25 11.50
CA ASN A 51 -9.03 -19.89 12.81
C ASN A 51 -8.88 -21.42 12.78
N THR A 52 -9.19 -22.05 11.65
CA THR A 52 -9.11 -23.51 11.49
C THR A 52 -7.84 -23.95 10.75
N SER A 53 -7.00 -23.02 10.36
CA SER A 53 -5.79 -23.23 9.56
C SER A 53 -4.52 -23.19 10.41
N THR A 54 -3.40 -23.64 9.82
CA THR A 54 -2.05 -23.46 10.38
C THR A 54 -1.42 -22.23 9.73
N LEU A 55 -1.04 -21.25 10.55
CA LEU A 55 -0.50 -19.98 10.10
C LEU A 55 1.01 -19.90 10.35
N GLY A 56 1.77 -19.53 9.33
CA GLY A 56 3.18 -19.19 9.42
C GLY A 56 3.35 -17.72 9.78
N VAL A 57 4.09 -17.42 10.85
CA VAL A 57 4.36 -16.07 11.31
C VAL A 57 5.83 -15.92 11.70
N GLN A 58 6.40 -14.75 11.50
CA GLN A 58 7.71 -14.45 12.06
C GLN A 58 7.61 -14.27 13.57
N MET A 59 8.56 -14.83 14.30
CA MET A 59 8.61 -14.76 15.77
C MET A 59 8.70 -13.30 16.25
N SER A 60 7.90 -12.95 17.24
CA SER A 60 7.87 -11.59 17.84
C SER A 60 7.59 -10.47 16.83
N SER A 61 6.75 -10.73 15.83
CA SER A 61 6.36 -9.77 14.81
C SER A 61 5.02 -9.09 15.13
N ALA A 62 4.79 -7.93 14.51
CA ALA A 62 3.50 -7.24 14.56
C ALA A 62 2.34 -8.12 14.04
N SER A 63 2.63 -9.08 13.17
CA SER A 63 1.64 -10.03 12.65
C SER A 63 0.96 -10.86 13.75
N GLN A 64 1.70 -11.23 14.80
CA GLN A 64 1.12 -11.95 15.95
C GLN A 64 0.17 -11.06 16.75
N GLU A 65 0.49 -9.76 16.88
CA GLU A 65 -0.39 -8.78 17.51
C GLU A 65 -1.65 -8.52 16.69
N ALA A 66 -1.50 -8.42 15.37
CA ALA A 66 -2.64 -8.25 14.46
C ALA A 66 -3.61 -9.44 14.53
N LEU A 67 -3.10 -10.68 14.56
CA LEU A 67 -3.94 -11.88 14.77
C LEU A 67 -4.71 -11.81 16.09
N ALA A 68 -4.04 -11.39 17.16
CA ALA A 68 -4.68 -11.25 18.47
C ALA A 68 -5.78 -10.16 18.48
N LYS A 69 -5.51 -8.99 17.85
CA LYS A 69 -6.51 -7.91 17.67
C LYS A 69 -7.74 -8.39 16.90
N GLN A 70 -7.55 -9.25 15.90
CA GLN A 70 -8.63 -9.85 15.09
C GLN A 70 -9.30 -11.05 15.77
N SER A 71 -8.90 -11.39 17.02
CA SER A 71 -9.39 -12.58 17.75
C SER A 71 -9.16 -13.89 16.98
N ILE A 72 -8.10 -13.96 16.16
CA ILE A 72 -7.69 -15.15 15.44
C ILE A 72 -6.81 -16.00 16.36
N THR A 73 -7.33 -17.18 16.76
CA THR A 73 -6.69 -18.11 17.68
C THR A 73 -6.16 -19.37 17.00
N ALA A 74 -5.85 -19.27 15.73
CA ALA A 74 -5.32 -20.34 14.88
C ALA A 74 -4.03 -20.96 15.44
N ASN A 75 -3.71 -22.18 14.98
CA ASN A 75 -2.41 -22.78 15.21
C ASN A 75 -1.33 -21.97 14.51
N GLN A 76 -0.43 -21.34 15.29
CA GLN A 76 0.66 -20.53 14.74
C GLN A 76 1.99 -21.32 14.81
N LYS A 77 2.65 -21.45 13.66
CA LYS A 77 4.04 -21.87 13.55
C LYS A 77 4.93 -20.64 13.39
N THR A 78 5.89 -20.50 14.28
CA THR A 78 6.80 -19.35 14.31
C THR A 78 8.13 -19.68 13.68
N TYR A 79 8.62 -18.76 12.82
CA TYR A 79 9.88 -18.87 12.10
C TYR A 79 10.81 -17.70 12.43
N SER A 80 12.10 -17.85 12.17
CA SER A 80 13.08 -16.81 12.48
C SER A 80 12.99 -15.59 11.55
N ASN A 81 12.54 -15.80 10.33
CA ASN A 81 12.40 -14.77 9.31
C ASN A 81 11.27 -15.10 8.34
N ILE A 82 10.91 -14.10 7.54
CA ILE A 82 9.77 -14.19 6.61
C ILE A 82 10.02 -15.20 5.48
N ASN A 83 11.27 -15.37 5.00
CA ASN A 83 11.56 -16.34 3.94
C ASN A 83 11.23 -17.76 4.38
N GLU A 84 11.57 -18.12 5.63
CA GLU A 84 11.24 -19.45 6.19
C GLU A 84 9.70 -19.64 6.27
N CYS A 85 8.93 -18.58 6.54
CA CYS A 85 7.47 -18.65 6.51
C CYS A 85 6.96 -19.01 5.09
N PHE A 86 7.53 -18.39 4.06
CA PHE A 86 7.14 -18.64 2.67
C PHE A 86 7.61 -20.01 2.18
N GLU A 87 8.78 -20.49 2.58
CA GLU A 87 9.25 -21.86 2.32
C GLU A 87 8.31 -22.90 2.97
N ALA A 88 7.84 -22.63 4.20
CA ALA A 88 6.86 -23.48 4.88
C ALA A 88 5.49 -23.45 4.16
N LEU A 89 5.07 -22.32 3.61
CA LEU A 89 3.88 -22.21 2.78
C LEU A 89 4.03 -23.02 1.49
N GLU A 90 5.17 -22.88 0.81
CA GLU A 90 5.44 -23.59 -0.44
C GLU A 90 5.47 -25.11 -0.24
N SER A 91 6.07 -25.59 0.86
CA SER A 91 6.09 -27.02 1.21
C SER A 91 4.74 -27.56 1.71
N GLY A 92 3.79 -26.68 2.04
CA GLY A 92 2.50 -27.06 2.62
C GLY A 92 2.56 -27.36 4.12
N GLU A 93 3.61 -26.94 4.81
CA GLU A 93 3.76 -27.07 6.25
C GLU A 93 2.81 -26.10 6.99
N VAL A 94 2.52 -24.95 6.39
CA VAL A 94 1.49 -23.99 6.80
C VAL A 94 0.51 -23.73 5.67
N ASP A 95 -0.71 -23.35 6.00
CA ASP A 95 -1.78 -23.05 5.04
C ASP A 95 -1.71 -21.61 4.55
N TYR A 96 -1.32 -20.69 5.42
CA TYR A 96 -1.21 -19.25 5.15
C TYR A 96 0.01 -18.66 5.86
N VAL A 97 0.56 -17.58 5.28
CA VAL A 97 1.56 -16.72 5.93
C VAL A 97 0.94 -15.39 6.26
N ILE A 98 1.23 -14.90 7.46
CA ILE A 98 0.80 -13.59 7.93
C ILE A 98 2.02 -12.70 8.10
N CYS A 99 2.07 -11.60 7.35
CA CYS A 99 3.19 -10.67 7.37
C CYS A 99 2.78 -9.31 6.80
N ASP A 100 3.70 -8.34 6.85
CA ASP A 100 3.54 -7.06 6.19
C ASP A 100 3.38 -7.25 4.69
N SER A 101 2.44 -6.52 4.10
CA SER A 101 2.07 -6.69 2.70
C SER A 101 3.23 -6.42 1.74
N THR A 102 4.08 -5.44 2.06
CA THR A 102 5.26 -5.10 1.25
C THR A 102 6.30 -6.22 1.25
N ALA A 103 6.62 -6.78 2.41
CA ALA A 103 7.56 -7.91 2.51
C ALA A 103 6.99 -9.17 1.83
N GLY A 104 5.72 -9.48 2.11
CA GLY A 104 5.05 -10.66 1.55
C GLY A 104 4.80 -10.54 0.05
N GLY A 105 4.38 -9.38 -0.46
CA GLY A 105 4.17 -9.14 -1.88
C GLY A 105 5.44 -9.30 -2.70
N TYR A 106 6.57 -8.80 -2.18
CA TYR A 106 7.87 -8.99 -2.82
C TYR A 106 8.26 -10.47 -2.94
N LEU A 107 8.04 -11.27 -1.89
CA LEU A 107 8.34 -12.71 -1.93
C LEU A 107 7.34 -13.50 -2.79
N ALA A 108 6.04 -13.21 -2.64
CA ALA A 108 4.99 -13.86 -3.42
C ALA A 108 5.16 -13.65 -4.93
N ARG A 109 5.67 -12.50 -5.35
CA ARG A 109 6.01 -12.21 -6.75
C ARG A 109 6.96 -13.24 -7.37
N LEU A 110 7.86 -13.80 -6.56
CA LEU A 110 8.88 -14.78 -7.00
C LEU A 110 8.33 -16.21 -7.03
N MET A 111 7.11 -16.43 -6.52
CA MET A 111 6.49 -17.74 -6.34
C MET A 111 5.22 -17.84 -7.17
N SER A 112 5.18 -18.73 -8.17
CA SER A 112 4.07 -18.83 -9.11
C SER A 112 2.74 -19.30 -8.48
N GLU A 113 2.80 -19.99 -7.35
CA GLU A 113 1.62 -20.55 -6.67
C GLU A 113 1.21 -19.77 -5.41
N VAL A 114 1.89 -18.68 -5.09
CA VAL A 114 1.59 -17.87 -3.90
C VAL A 114 0.98 -16.55 -4.33
N SER A 115 -0.09 -16.14 -3.65
CA SER A 115 -0.78 -14.89 -3.93
C SER A 115 -1.16 -14.14 -2.66
N TYR A 116 -1.28 -12.83 -2.81
CA TYR A 116 -1.89 -11.96 -1.82
C TYR A 116 -3.37 -12.31 -1.65
N VAL A 117 -3.80 -12.55 -0.42
CA VAL A 117 -5.18 -12.92 -0.08
C VAL A 117 -5.99 -11.71 0.35
N GLY A 118 -5.46 -10.89 1.24
CA GLY A 118 -6.12 -9.70 1.75
C GLY A 118 -5.47 -9.12 3.00
N ALA A 119 -5.77 -7.86 3.28
CA ALA A 119 -5.34 -7.19 4.50
C ALA A 119 -6.17 -7.65 5.72
N LEU A 120 -5.52 -7.78 6.88
CA LEU A 120 -6.13 -8.08 8.17
C LEU A 120 -6.47 -6.83 8.99
N GLU A 121 -5.88 -5.70 8.65
CA GLU A 121 -6.06 -4.42 9.34
C GLU A 121 -6.11 -3.27 8.33
N ALA A 122 -6.48 -2.08 8.80
CA ALA A 122 -6.46 -0.89 7.96
C ALA A 122 -5.03 -0.59 7.49
N PRO A 123 -4.83 -0.34 6.18
CA PRO A 123 -3.50 -0.01 5.68
C PRO A 123 -2.97 1.30 6.27
N SER A 124 -1.71 1.29 6.66
CA SER A 124 -0.93 2.50 6.89
C SER A 124 -0.38 3.04 5.58
N THR A 125 -0.05 4.32 5.54
CA THR A 125 0.51 4.98 4.38
C THR A 125 2.01 5.23 4.56
N LEU A 126 2.80 4.79 3.58
CA LEU A 126 4.16 5.27 3.42
C LEU A 126 4.14 6.45 2.47
N GLY A 127 4.46 7.61 2.99
CA GLY A 127 4.36 8.86 2.26
C GLY A 127 5.65 9.66 2.23
N VAL A 128 5.58 10.79 1.56
CA VAL A 128 6.67 11.76 1.49
C VAL A 128 6.29 12.97 2.34
N VAL A 129 7.21 13.42 3.17
CA VAL A 129 7.07 14.66 3.94
C VAL A 129 8.25 15.59 3.72
N GLY A 130 8.00 16.89 3.82
CA GLY A 130 9.00 17.95 3.75
C GLY A 130 8.79 18.99 4.84
N LEU A 131 9.76 19.89 5.03
CA LEU A 131 9.59 21.05 5.90
C LEU A 131 8.64 22.06 5.25
N SER A 132 7.58 22.46 5.95
CA SER A 132 6.61 23.47 5.48
C SER A 132 7.25 24.81 5.13
N SER A 133 8.42 25.11 5.73
CA SER A 133 9.20 26.30 5.41
C SER A 133 9.87 26.28 4.03
N ASN A 134 9.97 25.11 3.38
CA ASN A 134 10.49 24.96 2.02
C ASN A 134 9.35 24.72 1.03
N ASP A 135 8.47 25.71 0.92
CA ASP A 135 7.23 25.66 0.19
C ASP A 135 7.41 25.32 -1.31
N GLU A 136 8.47 25.85 -1.95
CA GLU A 136 8.76 25.60 -3.36
C GLU A 136 9.09 24.12 -3.59
N LEU A 137 9.97 23.53 -2.77
CA LEU A 137 10.30 22.12 -2.87
C LEU A 137 9.09 21.25 -2.55
N CYS A 138 8.33 21.58 -1.51
CA CYS A 138 7.15 20.83 -1.12
C CYS A 138 6.11 20.77 -2.26
N ARG A 139 5.83 21.89 -2.91
CA ARG A 139 4.93 21.91 -4.08
C ARG A 139 5.49 21.10 -5.23
N ALA A 140 6.75 21.29 -5.60
CA ALA A 140 7.34 20.56 -6.72
C ALA A 140 7.28 19.03 -6.51
N VAL A 141 7.53 18.56 -5.29
CA VAL A 141 7.45 17.12 -4.96
C VAL A 141 6.00 16.63 -4.96
N SER A 142 5.07 17.40 -4.39
CA SER A 142 3.64 17.04 -4.38
C SER A 142 3.09 16.97 -5.80
N ASP A 143 3.35 17.98 -6.64
CA ASP A 143 2.90 18.01 -8.03
C ASP A 143 3.47 16.82 -8.83
N ALA A 144 4.74 16.47 -8.58
CA ALA A 144 5.36 15.31 -9.24
C ALA A 144 4.73 13.98 -8.79
N LEU A 145 4.44 13.81 -7.50
CA LEU A 145 3.76 12.62 -6.98
C LEU A 145 2.34 12.49 -7.54
N ASP A 146 1.60 13.60 -7.57
CA ASP A 146 0.26 13.63 -8.17
C ASP A 146 0.31 13.28 -9.65
N GLY A 147 1.33 13.76 -10.37
CA GLY A 147 1.55 13.44 -11.78
C GLY A 147 1.76 11.94 -12.02
N ILE A 148 2.73 11.32 -11.32
CA ILE A 148 3.02 9.88 -11.48
C ILE A 148 1.92 8.97 -10.94
N THR A 149 1.07 9.48 -10.05
CA THR A 149 -0.13 8.77 -9.59
C THR A 149 -1.21 8.83 -10.66
N ALA A 150 -1.44 10.00 -11.25
CA ALA A 150 -2.48 10.23 -12.24
C ALA A 150 -2.21 9.51 -13.59
N ASP A 151 -0.96 9.39 -13.99
CA ASP A 151 -0.56 8.70 -15.23
C ASP A 151 -0.37 7.18 -15.07
N GLY A 152 -0.53 6.64 -13.86
CA GLY A 152 -0.40 5.22 -13.55
C GLY A 152 1.03 4.73 -13.38
N THR A 153 2.04 5.61 -13.43
CA THR A 153 3.44 5.24 -13.25
C THR A 153 3.70 4.60 -11.90
N LEU A 154 3.12 5.17 -10.83
CA LEU A 154 3.30 4.65 -9.48
C LEU A 154 2.72 3.24 -9.32
N GLU A 155 1.54 2.97 -9.91
CA GLU A 155 0.93 1.65 -9.93
C GLU A 155 1.74 0.65 -10.77
N ALA A 156 2.31 1.08 -11.90
CA ALA A 156 3.20 0.26 -12.72
C ALA A 156 4.46 -0.15 -11.95
N VAL A 157 5.11 0.79 -11.25
CA VAL A 157 6.26 0.51 -10.39
C VAL A 157 5.87 -0.47 -9.28
N HIS A 158 4.72 -0.24 -8.63
CA HIS A 158 4.20 -1.16 -7.60
C HIS A 158 4.05 -2.58 -8.14
N SER A 159 3.45 -2.76 -9.32
CA SER A 159 3.24 -4.06 -9.93
C SER A 159 4.56 -4.80 -10.24
N VAL A 160 5.62 -4.07 -10.62
CA VAL A 160 6.95 -4.65 -10.84
C VAL A 160 7.53 -5.22 -9.54
N TRP A 161 7.34 -4.55 -8.40
CA TRP A 161 7.93 -4.94 -7.13
C TRP A 161 7.08 -5.93 -6.32
N TYR A 162 5.77 -5.88 -6.46
CA TYR A 162 4.83 -6.63 -5.62
C TYR A 162 3.88 -7.55 -6.41
N GLY A 163 4.07 -7.66 -7.73
CA GLY A 163 3.31 -8.59 -8.58
C GLY A 163 1.81 -8.29 -8.58
N THR A 164 1.02 -9.30 -8.22
CA THR A 164 -0.46 -9.22 -8.23
C THR A 164 -1.05 -8.58 -6.96
N MET A 165 -0.24 -8.15 -6.00
CA MET A 165 -0.73 -7.43 -4.83
C MET A 165 -1.31 -6.08 -5.28
N PRO A 166 -2.54 -5.71 -4.88
CA PRO A 166 -3.14 -4.45 -5.30
C PRO A 166 -2.37 -3.26 -4.71
N TYR A 167 -2.29 -2.15 -5.47
CA TYR A 167 -1.71 -0.91 -4.96
C TYR A 167 -2.53 -0.37 -3.78
N ASP A 168 -3.85 -0.31 -3.92
CA ASP A 168 -4.77 0.03 -2.84
C ASP A 168 -5.23 -1.22 -2.09
N LEU A 169 -4.64 -1.46 -0.92
CA LEU A 169 -4.91 -2.62 -0.07
C LEU A 169 -6.33 -2.64 0.51
N THR A 170 -7.04 -1.49 0.51
CA THR A 170 -8.43 -1.43 0.98
C THR A 170 -9.37 -2.19 0.06
N THR A 171 -8.99 -2.39 -1.20
CA THR A 171 -9.77 -3.08 -2.21
C THR A 171 -9.87 -4.60 -1.98
N LYS A 172 -8.97 -5.16 -1.16
CA LYS A 172 -8.95 -6.60 -0.91
C LYS A 172 -8.57 -6.89 0.55
N THR A 173 -9.59 -7.11 1.37
CA THR A 173 -9.47 -7.42 2.80
C THR A 173 -9.92 -8.84 3.09
N VAL A 174 -9.43 -9.41 4.19
CA VAL A 174 -9.89 -10.71 4.69
C VAL A 174 -11.35 -10.57 5.18
N SER A 175 -12.22 -11.46 4.74
CA SER A 175 -13.63 -11.43 5.16
C SER A 175 -13.76 -11.63 6.67
N GLY A 176 -14.53 -10.76 7.33
CA GLY A 176 -14.70 -10.78 8.78
C GLY A 176 -13.57 -10.10 9.57
N ALA A 177 -12.50 -9.63 8.92
CA ALA A 177 -11.50 -8.81 9.59
C ALA A 177 -12.05 -7.42 9.92
N ASN A 178 -11.71 -6.91 11.10
CA ASN A 178 -12.01 -5.54 11.48
C ASN A 178 -10.95 -4.60 10.92
N VAL A 179 -11.18 -4.13 9.71
CA VAL A 179 -10.29 -3.21 8.98
C VAL A 179 -10.71 -1.74 9.15
N GLN A 180 -11.22 -1.37 10.31
CA GLN A 180 -11.50 0.04 10.59
C GLN A 180 -10.18 0.80 10.60
N PRO A 181 -10.14 2.00 10.01
CA PRO A 181 -8.99 2.90 10.16
C PRO A 181 -8.72 3.01 11.66
N GLY A 182 -7.53 2.65 12.12
CA GLY A 182 -7.11 2.92 13.47
C GLY A 182 -7.29 4.41 13.73
N ASP A 183 -7.57 4.81 14.97
CA ASP A 183 -7.66 6.19 15.43
C ASP A 183 -6.33 6.93 15.23
N SER A 184 -5.96 7.17 13.98
CA SER A 184 -5.02 8.22 13.60
C SER A 184 -5.84 9.49 13.64
N GLU A 185 -5.68 10.23 14.73
CA GLU A 185 -6.39 11.45 15.04
C GLU A 185 -6.59 12.34 13.80
N SER A 186 -7.87 12.53 13.49
CA SER A 186 -8.50 13.71 12.92
C SER A 186 -7.65 14.62 12.01
N SER A 187 -7.81 14.48 10.72
CA SER A 187 -7.86 15.63 9.85
C SER A 187 -9.34 16.07 9.75
N GLU A 188 -9.68 17.11 10.46
CA GLU A 188 -10.97 17.77 10.31
C GLU A 188 -11.13 18.25 8.87
N THR A 189 -12.04 17.61 8.16
CA THR A 189 -12.56 18.08 6.88
C THR A 189 -13.36 19.36 7.18
N MET A 190 -12.78 20.51 6.88
CA MET A 190 -13.57 21.74 6.78
C MET A 190 -14.50 21.62 5.59
N SER A 191 -15.74 21.24 5.88
CA SER A 191 -16.87 21.39 4.98
C SER A 191 -17.16 22.88 4.84
N SER A 192 -16.73 23.49 3.74
CA SER A 192 -17.28 24.78 3.33
C SER A 192 -18.51 24.51 2.48
N GLY A 193 -19.66 24.73 3.08
CA GLY A 193 -20.90 24.89 2.34
C GLY A 193 -20.82 26.10 1.41
N SER A 194 -21.19 25.93 0.16
CA SER A 194 -21.58 27.03 -0.69
C SER A 194 -22.90 26.72 -1.37
N GLU A 195 -23.83 27.61 -1.09
CA GLU A 195 -25.12 27.66 -1.71
C GLU A 195 -25.06 27.96 -3.20
N SER A 196 -26.08 27.44 -3.85
CA SER A 196 -26.43 27.59 -5.26
C SER A 196 -26.66 29.03 -5.70
N SER A 197 -26.28 29.38 -6.93
CA SER A 197 -27.13 30.15 -7.83
C SER A 197 -26.77 29.96 -9.29
N ASP A 198 -27.84 29.70 -10.06
CA ASP A 198 -27.94 29.61 -11.51
C ASP A 198 -27.34 30.80 -12.28
N SER A 199 -26.78 30.53 -13.44
CA SER A 199 -27.24 31.15 -14.72
C SER A 199 -26.40 30.70 -15.91
N ASN A 200 -27.13 30.31 -16.94
CA ASN A 200 -26.79 30.13 -18.36
C ASN A 200 -25.76 31.09 -18.96
N ASN A 201 -24.92 30.66 -19.86
CA ASN A 201 -25.08 30.83 -21.31
C ASN A 201 -23.88 30.37 -22.15
N GLU A 202 -24.22 29.86 -23.28
CA GLU A 202 -23.57 29.43 -24.52
C GLU A 202 -22.19 29.98 -24.95
N THR A 203 -21.56 29.11 -25.67
CA THR A 203 -20.99 29.16 -27.05
C THR A 203 -19.46 29.29 -27.22
N ALA A 204 -19.00 28.31 -27.96
CA ALA A 204 -18.10 28.34 -29.12
C ALA A 204 -16.58 28.25 -28.95
N SER A 205 -16.10 27.05 -29.34
CA SER A 205 -15.03 26.75 -30.31
C SER A 205 -13.69 27.47 -30.24
N SER A 206 -12.62 26.70 -30.13
CA SER A 206 -11.69 26.33 -31.19
C SER A 206 -10.41 25.74 -30.64
N GLU A 207 -10.00 24.70 -31.28
CA GLU A 207 -8.75 23.98 -31.34
C GLU A 207 -7.49 24.78 -30.97
N ASP A 208 -6.58 24.16 -30.16
CA ASP A 208 -5.23 23.99 -30.61
C ASP A 208 -4.55 22.81 -29.94
N LYS A 209 -3.93 21.95 -30.77
CA LYS A 209 -3.09 20.84 -30.36
C LYS A 209 -1.72 21.35 -30.04
N SER A 210 -1.19 21.03 -28.87
CA SER A 210 0.25 20.85 -28.72
C SER A 210 0.54 19.70 -27.75
N SER A 211 1.02 18.62 -28.35
CA SER A 211 1.58 17.47 -27.66
C SER A 211 2.92 17.83 -27.03
N SER A 212 3.08 17.59 -25.77
CA SER A 212 4.39 17.37 -25.15
C SER A 212 4.30 16.12 -24.31
N GLN A 213 4.57 15.02 -24.97
CA GLN A 213 4.80 13.72 -24.37
C GLN A 213 6.30 13.64 -24.05
N GLU A 214 6.71 14.11 -22.89
CA GLU A 214 8.06 13.89 -22.35
C GLU A 214 7.93 13.52 -20.90
N GLY A 215 8.30 12.26 -20.59
CA GLY A 215 8.49 11.79 -19.22
C GLY A 215 7.81 10.48 -18.81
N ALA A 216 7.08 9.81 -19.68
CA ALA A 216 6.54 8.48 -19.34
C ALA A 216 7.69 7.45 -19.27
N ILE A 217 7.76 6.73 -18.15
CA ILE A 217 8.67 5.58 -17.99
C ILE A 217 8.28 4.53 -19.03
N THR A 218 9.26 4.09 -19.81
CA THR A 218 9.06 3.07 -20.85
C THR A 218 9.32 1.67 -20.28
N ASP A 219 8.81 0.64 -20.99
CA ASP A 219 9.09 -0.76 -20.65
C ASP A 219 10.60 -1.07 -20.61
N ASP A 220 11.42 -0.32 -21.38
CA ASP A 220 12.87 -0.44 -21.36
C ASP A 220 13.49 0.10 -20.05
N ASP A 221 12.91 1.12 -19.46
CA ASP A 221 13.36 1.66 -18.17
C ASP A 221 13.02 0.69 -17.03
N ILE A 222 11.86 0.05 -17.11
CA ILE A 222 11.43 -0.99 -16.17
C ILE A 222 12.35 -2.22 -16.26
N ASN A 223 12.74 -2.64 -17.47
CA ASN A 223 13.63 -3.77 -17.68
C ASN A 223 15.06 -3.53 -17.18
N LYS A 224 15.53 -2.29 -17.17
CA LYS A 224 16.85 -1.93 -16.60
C LYS A 224 16.90 -2.02 -15.07
N LEU A 225 15.77 -1.89 -14.40
CA LEU A 225 15.69 -2.03 -12.94
C LEU A 225 15.71 -3.49 -12.48
N ASN A 226 15.48 -4.45 -13.39
CA ASN A 226 15.43 -5.89 -13.12
C ASN A 226 16.70 -6.65 -13.55
N SER A 227 17.72 -5.97 -14.03
CA SER A 227 19.03 -6.54 -14.38
C SER A 227 20.12 -6.16 -13.38
#